data_83d6d524f73b2fd56f363514692becab
#
_entry.id   83d6d524f73b2fd56f363514692becab
#
_cell.length_a   1.000
_cell.length_b   1.000
_cell.length_c   1.000
_cell.angle_alpha   90.00
_cell.angle_beta   90.00
_cell.angle_gamma   90.00
#
_symmetry.space_group_name_H-M   'P 1'
#
loop_
_entity.id
_entity.type
_entity.pdbx_description
1 polymer ?
#
loop_
_entity_poly.entity_id
_entity_poly.type
_entity_poly.pdbx_seq_one_letter_code
_entity_poly.pdbx_strand_id
1 'polypeptide(L)'
;MNDIIQAMETRRSIRQFKPDMPRKEDLQQIIEAGLYAANGRGRQGAIILAVTNKELRDRLSALNREIGGFPEGKDPFYGAPAVLIVLADKSCPTGIYDGSPVSYTHL
;
A
#
# COMPACT_ATOMS: atom_id res chain seq x y z
N MET A 1 -16.68 -17.66 15.53
CA MET A 1 -15.97 -17.53 14.26
C MET A 1 -14.54 -17.04 14.53
N ASN A 2 -13.57 -17.54 13.79
CA ASN A 2 -12.18 -17.12 13.89
C ASN A 2 -12.03 -15.66 13.47
N ASP A 3 -11.28 -14.88 14.24
CA ASP A 3 -11.06 -13.44 13.95
C ASP A 3 -10.43 -13.21 12.58
N ILE A 4 -9.56 -14.11 12.13
CA ILE A 4 -8.90 -14.01 10.83
C ILE A 4 -9.94 -14.15 9.71
N ILE A 5 -10.81 -15.15 9.80
CA ILE A 5 -11.86 -15.37 8.81
C ILE A 5 -12.84 -14.20 8.82
N GLN A 6 -13.20 -13.71 9.99
CA GLN A 6 -14.08 -12.55 10.13
C GLN A 6 -13.48 -11.31 9.45
N ALA A 7 -12.17 -11.07 9.62
CA ALA A 7 -11.48 -9.97 8.98
C ALA A 7 -11.56 -10.07 7.45
N MET A 8 -11.39 -11.26 6.90
CA MET A 8 -11.51 -11.50 5.46
C MET A 8 -12.91 -11.20 4.95
N GLU A 9 -13.94 -11.64 5.69
CA GLU A 9 -15.34 -11.47 5.29
C GLU A 9 -15.82 -10.03 5.41
N THR A 10 -15.31 -9.29 6.38
CA THR A 10 -15.73 -7.92 6.65
C THR A 10 -14.93 -6.86 5.93
N ARG A 11 -13.81 -7.25 5.28
CA ARG A 11 -12.99 -6.30 4.52
C ARG A 11 -13.81 -5.60 3.44
N ARG A 12 -13.60 -4.32 3.28
CA ARG A 12 -14.21 -3.52 2.22
C ARG A 12 -13.15 -2.63 1.57
N SER A 13 -13.33 -2.33 0.30
CA SER A 13 -12.52 -1.32 -0.37
C SER A 13 -12.94 0.05 0.14
N ILE A 14 -12.00 0.77 0.73
CA ILE A 14 -12.27 2.07 1.35
C ILE A 14 -11.74 3.16 0.43
N ARG A 15 -12.59 4.14 0.11
CA ARG A 15 -12.25 5.25 -0.77
C ARG A 15 -12.48 6.61 -0.10
N GLN A 16 -12.49 6.62 1.23
CA GLN A 16 -12.60 7.83 2.02
C GLN A 16 -11.84 7.61 3.30
N PHE A 17 -10.89 8.48 3.61
CA PHE A 17 -9.98 8.31 4.74
C PHE A 17 -10.05 9.52 5.66
N LYS A 18 -9.79 9.28 6.94
CA LYS A 18 -9.65 10.35 7.92
C LYS A 18 -8.39 11.16 7.65
N PRO A 19 -8.38 12.48 7.95
CA PRO A 19 -7.20 13.29 7.77
C PRO A 19 -6.08 13.02 8.78
N ASP A 20 -6.38 12.26 9.83
CA ASP A 20 -5.43 12.00 10.90
C ASP A 20 -4.28 11.09 10.41
N MET A 21 -3.05 11.49 10.68
CA MET A 21 -1.88 10.68 10.35
C MET A 21 -1.82 9.45 11.26
N PRO A 22 -1.71 8.23 10.70
CA PRO A 22 -1.53 7.04 11.52
C PRO A 22 -0.27 7.12 12.38
N ARG A 23 -0.30 6.48 13.54
CA ARG A 23 0.89 6.43 14.39
C ARG A 23 1.99 5.61 13.72
N LYS A 24 3.23 5.98 14.00
CA LYS A 24 4.39 5.28 13.44
C LYS A 24 4.38 3.79 13.77
N GLU A 25 3.96 3.43 14.97
CA GLU A 25 3.87 2.04 15.43
C GLU A 25 2.87 1.25 14.61
N ASP A 26 1.72 1.85 14.30
CA ASP A 26 0.69 1.21 13.48
C ASP A 26 1.17 0.99 12.06
N LEU A 27 1.85 1.98 11.46
CA LEU A 27 2.43 1.85 10.13
C LEU A 27 3.49 0.74 10.10
N GLN A 28 4.32 0.65 11.13
CA GLN A 28 5.33 -0.41 11.21
C GLN A 28 4.69 -1.79 11.26
N GLN A 29 3.61 -1.95 12.03
CA GLN A 29 2.89 -3.23 12.11
C GLN A 29 2.30 -3.63 10.75
N ILE A 30 1.73 -2.68 10.02
CA ILE A 30 1.17 -2.93 8.69
C ILE A 30 2.27 -3.36 7.73
N ILE A 31 3.40 -2.66 7.73
CA ILE A 31 4.54 -2.97 6.88
C ILE A 31 5.08 -4.37 7.20
N GLU A 32 5.26 -4.69 8.47
CA GLU A 32 5.71 -6.01 8.88
C GLU A 32 4.77 -7.11 8.39
N ALA A 33 3.46 -6.90 8.53
CA ALA A 33 2.48 -7.87 8.06
C ALA A 33 2.64 -8.15 6.57
N GLY A 34 2.88 -7.09 5.78
CA GLY A 34 3.11 -7.23 4.34
C GLY A 34 4.40 -7.99 4.01
N LEU A 35 5.44 -7.78 4.80
CA LEU A 35 6.72 -8.44 4.57
C LEU A 35 6.69 -9.95 4.85
N TYR A 36 5.70 -10.43 5.60
CA TYR A 36 5.50 -11.86 5.81
C TYR A 36 4.77 -12.56 4.66
N ALA A 37 4.35 -11.83 3.63
CA ALA A 37 3.74 -12.44 2.46
C ALA A 37 4.71 -13.37 1.75
N ALA A 38 4.19 -14.46 1.17
CA ALA A 38 5.01 -15.42 0.45
C ALA A 38 5.68 -14.78 -0.76
N ASN A 39 6.92 -15.18 -1.05
CA ASN A 39 7.64 -14.72 -2.22
C ASN A 39 8.36 -15.89 -2.91
N GLY A 40 8.63 -15.73 -4.21
CA GLY A 40 9.25 -16.78 -5.00
C GLY A 40 10.70 -17.04 -4.59
N ARG A 41 11.01 -18.31 -4.33
CA ARG A 41 12.37 -18.76 -4.00
C ARG A 41 12.99 -18.08 -2.79
N GLY A 42 12.20 -17.45 -1.93
CA GLY A 42 12.69 -16.78 -0.73
C GLY A 42 13.56 -15.55 -0.99
N ARG A 43 13.51 -14.97 -2.18
CA ARG A 43 14.38 -13.85 -2.56
C ARG A 43 13.97 -12.51 -1.93
N GLN A 44 12.72 -12.40 -1.46
CA GLN A 44 12.20 -11.17 -0.86
C GLN A 44 12.45 -9.95 -1.74
N GLY A 45 12.08 -10.04 -3.02
CA GLY A 45 12.32 -9.00 -4.02
C GLY A 45 11.42 -7.78 -3.91
N ALA A 46 10.53 -7.71 -2.91
CA ALA A 46 9.64 -6.58 -2.71
C ALA A 46 10.08 -5.76 -1.50
N ILE A 47 10.01 -4.45 -1.63
CA ILE A 47 10.23 -3.52 -0.52
C ILE A 47 9.04 -2.58 -0.40
N ILE A 48 8.85 -2.01 0.77
CA ILE A 48 7.73 -1.12 1.05
C ILE A 48 8.26 0.24 1.47
N LEU A 49 7.82 1.29 0.77
CA LEU A 49 8.11 2.67 1.13
C LEU A 49 6.88 3.29 1.78
N ALA A 50 7.06 3.90 2.95
CA ALA A 50 5.99 4.62 3.63
C ALA A 50 6.15 6.11 3.36
N VAL A 51 5.17 6.71 2.72
CA VAL A 51 5.15 8.15 2.42
C VAL A 51 4.21 8.81 3.42
N THR A 52 4.79 9.54 4.39
CA THR A 52 4.05 10.26 5.43
C THR A 52 4.24 11.77 5.34
N ASN A 53 5.16 12.24 4.52
CA ASN A 53 5.38 13.67 4.29
C ASN A 53 4.28 14.20 3.38
N LYS A 54 3.54 15.21 3.85
CA LYS A 54 2.39 15.74 3.12
C LYS A 54 2.79 16.30 1.76
N GLU A 55 3.88 17.04 1.68
CA GLU A 55 4.34 17.64 0.43
C GLU A 55 4.68 16.57 -0.61
N LEU A 56 5.44 15.55 -0.21
CA LEU A 56 5.78 14.45 -1.11
C LEU A 56 4.54 13.65 -1.51
N ARG A 57 3.65 13.39 -0.57
CA ARG A 57 2.38 12.71 -0.83
C ARG A 57 1.56 13.46 -1.87
N ASP A 58 1.46 14.77 -1.74
CA ASP A 58 0.67 15.62 -2.65
C ASP A 58 1.30 15.66 -4.05
N ARG A 59 2.63 15.65 -4.14
CA ARG A 59 3.34 15.58 -5.42
C ARG A 59 3.10 14.25 -6.12
N LEU A 60 3.12 13.15 -5.38
CA LEU A 60 2.80 11.83 -5.93
C LEU A 60 1.36 11.75 -6.39
N SER A 61 0.43 12.36 -5.65
CA SER A 61 -0.97 12.43 -6.05
C SER A 61 -1.12 13.18 -7.38
N ALA A 62 -0.44 14.31 -7.54
CA ALA A 62 -0.48 15.08 -8.78
C ALA A 62 0.07 14.29 -9.97
N LEU A 63 1.18 13.58 -9.78
CA LEU A 63 1.76 12.73 -10.82
C LEU A 63 0.84 11.58 -11.21
N ASN A 64 0.24 10.92 -10.24
CA ASN A 64 -0.70 9.83 -10.50
C ASN A 64 -1.95 10.32 -11.22
N ARG A 65 -2.44 11.50 -10.85
CA ARG A 65 -3.58 12.11 -11.54
C ARG A 65 -3.26 12.35 -13.00
N GLU A 66 -2.09 12.91 -13.30
CA GLU A 66 -1.65 13.21 -14.65
C GLU A 66 -1.48 11.92 -15.48
N ILE A 67 -0.76 10.94 -14.94
CA ILE A 67 -0.50 9.69 -15.64
C ILE A 67 -1.78 8.88 -15.85
N GLY A 68 -2.65 8.86 -14.85
CA GLY A 68 -3.91 8.12 -14.91
C GLY A 68 -5.02 8.80 -15.72
N GLY A 69 -4.80 10.05 -16.17
CA GLY A 69 -5.81 10.77 -16.92
C GLY A 69 -7.02 11.20 -16.09
N PHE A 70 -6.87 11.33 -14.79
CA PHE A 70 -7.97 11.77 -13.91
C PHE A 70 -8.21 13.26 -14.02
N PRO A 71 -9.46 13.72 -13.73
CA PRO A 71 -9.77 15.15 -13.77
C PRO A 71 -8.90 15.94 -12.79
N GLU A 72 -8.64 17.20 -13.17
CA GLU A 72 -7.94 18.13 -12.29
C GLU A 72 -8.71 18.28 -10.98
N GLY A 73 -8.00 18.33 -9.86
CA GLY A 73 -8.60 18.45 -8.54
C GLY A 73 -8.95 17.10 -7.89
N LYS A 74 -8.91 16.00 -8.63
CA LYS A 74 -9.13 14.67 -8.05
C LYS A 74 -7.86 14.18 -7.35
N ASP A 75 -8.00 13.64 -6.15
CA ASP A 75 -6.93 12.98 -5.42
C ASP A 75 -7.05 11.46 -5.62
N PRO A 76 -6.13 10.82 -6.39
CA PRO A 76 -6.20 9.37 -6.60
C PRO A 76 -6.02 8.56 -5.31
N PHE A 77 -5.51 9.17 -4.25
CA PHE A 77 -5.33 8.52 -2.95
C PHE A 77 -6.50 8.76 -1.99
N TYR A 78 -7.58 9.38 -2.48
CA TYR A 78 -8.83 9.58 -1.72
C TYR A 78 -8.63 10.28 -0.38
N GLY A 79 -7.69 11.23 -0.31
CA GLY A 79 -7.43 12.00 0.90
C GLY A 79 -6.64 11.27 1.97
N ALA A 80 -6.12 10.09 1.69
CA ALA A 80 -5.32 9.34 2.67
C ALA A 80 -4.07 10.13 3.07
N PRO A 81 -3.78 10.28 4.38
CA PRO A 81 -2.62 11.05 4.84
C PRO A 81 -1.30 10.31 4.65
N ALA A 82 -1.33 8.99 4.55
CA ALA A 82 -0.15 8.16 4.34
C ALA A 82 -0.38 7.22 3.17
N VAL A 83 0.68 6.95 2.41
CA VAL A 83 0.65 6.05 1.25
C VAL A 83 1.79 5.06 1.38
N LEU A 84 1.48 3.78 1.21
CA LEU A 84 2.49 2.73 1.16
C LEU A 84 2.72 2.33 -0.29
N ILE A 85 3.98 2.34 -0.70
CA ILE A 85 4.37 1.99 -2.08
C ILE A 85 5.14 0.67 -2.02
N VAL A 86 4.66 -0.32 -2.76
CA VAL A 86 5.32 -1.61 -2.87
C VAL A 86 6.15 -1.62 -4.15
N LEU A 87 7.45 -1.82 -4.00
CA LEU A 87 8.39 -1.88 -5.12
C LEU A 87 8.89 -3.31 -5.28
N ALA A 88 8.85 -3.82 -6.50
CA ALA A 88 9.34 -5.15 -6.82
C ALA A 88 10.67 -5.05 -7.57
N ASP A 89 11.58 -5.97 -7.27
CA ASP A 89 12.87 -6.05 -7.95
C ASP A 89 12.69 -6.71 -9.32
N LYS A 90 13.04 -5.99 -10.39
CA LYS A 90 12.94 -6.51 -11.76
C LYS A 90 13.87 -7.68 -12.02
N SER A 91 14.96 -7.81 -11.26
CA SER A 91 15.89 -8.91 -11.40
C SER A 91 15.36 -10.23 -10.83
N CYS A 92 14.31 -10.17 -10.00
CA CYS A 92 13.65 -11.35 -9.46
C CYS A 92 12.62 -11.87 -10.47
N PRO A 93 12.70 -13.16 -10.90
CA PRO A 93 11.75 -13.70 -11.88
C PRO A 93 10.28 -13.61 -11.45
N THR A 94 10.03 -13.62 -10.14
CA THR A 94 8.68 -13.58 -9.58
C THR A 94 8.35 -12.24 -8.93
N GLY A 95 9.13 -11.17 -9.22
CA GLY A 95 9.00 -9.89 -8.55
C GLY A 95 7.60 -9.29 -8.57
N ILE A 96 6.93 -9.31 -9.74
CA ILE A 96 5.56 -8.80 -9.88
C ILE A 96 4.59 -9.61 -9.01
N TYR A 97 4.74 -10.91 -9.01
CA TYR A 97 3.86 -11.80 -8.24
C TYR A 97 4.14 -11.72 -6.74
N ASP A 98 5.39 -11.43 -6.34
CA ASP A 98 5.75 -11.27 -4.94
C ASP A 98 5.19 -9.96 -4.37
N GLY A 99 5.21 -8.88 -5.15
CA GLY A 99 4.67 -7.60 -4.74
C GLY A 99 3.15 -7.61 -4.56
N SER A 100 2.45 -8.38 -5.38
CA SER A 100 0.99 -8.48 -5.29
C SER A 100 0.51 -9.09 -3.97
N PRO A 101 1.05 -10.24 -3.49
CA PRO A 101 0.68 -10.76 -2.17
C PRO A 101 0.97 -9.79 -1.02
N VAL A 102 2.06 -9.02 -1.09
CA VAL A 102 2.36 -7.99 -0.10
C VAL A 102 1.23 -6.97 -0.06
N SER A 103 0.80 -6.48 -1.21
CA SER A 103 -0.31 -5.50 -1.30
C SER A 103 -1.61 -6.08 -0.75
N TYR A 104 -1.95 -7.31 -1.10
CA TYR A 104 -3.16 -7.98 -0.62
C TYR A 104 -3.14 -8.22 0.89
N THR A 105 -1.99 -8.48 1.45
CA THR A 105 -1.86 -8.64 2.91
C THR A 105 -2.26 -7.36 3.64
N HIS A 106 -2.06 -6.20 3.02
CA HIS A 106 -2.42 -4.91 3.61
C HIS A 106 -3.90 -4.55 3.45
N LEU A 107 -4.62 -5.24 2.61
CA LEU A 107 -6.06 -5.01 2.44
C LEU A 107 -6.82 -5.51 3.67
#